data_bbe6b04b7fc899988d34f2901841e87b
#
_entry.id   bbe6b04b7fc899988d34f2901841e87b
#
_cell.length_a   1.000
_cell.length_b   1.000
_cell.length_c   1.000
_cell.angle_alpha   90.00
_cell.angle_beta   90.00
_cell.angle_gamma   90.00
#
_symmetry.space_group_name_H-M   'P 1'
#
loop_
_entity.id
_entity.type
_entity.pdbx_description
1 polymer ?
#
loop_
_entity_poly.entity_id
_entity_poly.type
_entity_poly.pdbx_seq_one_letter_code
_entity_poly.pdbx_strand_id
1 'polypeptide(L)'
;MFNNIFQILESFGFLSQHRSVYLQFSDASLNSQVFLQRIDGQHYLNQGMTAELICLSTNAHIPLKTFIGVQVAVDQVTDRGSFFRTTGIITGASQGQSDGALTLYKLAISDPTYLWHKRRNSRVFMNKSVKEISEILFQEWQGKSPLFASSLTLDLSGLKQTYDVRPFVMQLNESDYDFLTRLWRSEGISWLIDEAELTVASNMDNIQPQKLR
;
A
#
# COMPACT_ATOMS: atom_id res chain seq x y z
N MET A 1 -34.18 -4.74 11.18
CA MET A 1 -33.27 -4.90 12.33
C MET A 1 -31.87 -4.31 12.08
N PHE A 2 -31.35 -4.32 10.86
CA PHE A 2 -30.04 -3.72 10.50
C PHE A 2 -29.97 -2.19 10.59
N ASN A 3 -31.08 -1.49 10.28
CA ASN A 3 -31.11 0.00 10.35
C ASN A 3 -30.91 0.56 11.77
N ASN A 4 -31.27 -0.19 12.81
CA ASN A 4 -31.10 0.27 14.19
C ASN A 4 -29.64 0.23 14.66
N ILE A 5 -28.85 -0.73 14.17
CA ILE A 5 -27.43 -0.84 14.54
C ILE A 5 -26.62 0.28 13.88
N PHE A 6 -26.95 0.62 12.63
CA PHE A 6 -26.35 1.76 11.94
C PHE A 6 -26.65 3.07 12.66
N GLN A 7 -27.91 3.29 13.10
CA GLN A 7 -28.28 4.50 13.86
C GLN A 7 -27.61 4.55 15.23
N ILE A 8 -27.38 3.40 15.87
CA ILE A 8 -26.65 3.32 17.15
C ILE A 8 -25.17 3.62 16.94
N LEU A 9 -24.55 3.09 15.88
CA LEU A 9 -23.17 3.40 15.51
C LEU A 9 -23.03 4.87 15.10
N GLU A 10 -24.03 5.45 14.44
CA GLU A 10 -24.12 6.89 14.15
C GLU A 10 -24.13 7.74 15.40
N SER A 11 -24.93 7.36 16.39
CA SER A 11 -25.04 8.11 17.66
C SER A 11 -23.75 8.04 18.50
N PHE A 12 -22.92 7.03 18.32
CA PHE A 12 -21.62 6.90 18.97
C PHE A 12 -20.46 7.49 18.15
N GLY A 13 -20.74 8.21 17.06
CA GLY A 13 -19.69 8.82 16.24
C GLY A 13 -18.84 7.81 15.45
N PHE A 14 -19.33 6.59 15.27
CA PHE A 14 -18.63 5.54 14.50
C PHE A 14 -18.77 5.72 12.98
N LEU A 15 -19.63 6.62 12.50
CA LEU A 15 -19.72 6.94 11.09
C LEU A 15 -18.62 7.90 10.62
N SER A 16 -18.19 7.70 9.42
CA SER A 16 -17.03 8.35 8.82
C SER A 16 -17.08 9.88 8.79
N GLN A 17 -18.25 10.50 8.86
CA GLN A 17 -18.41 11.94 8.69
C GLN A 17 -17.91 12.80 9.86
N HIS A 18 -17.67 12.22 11.05
CA HIS A 18 -17.22 12.92 12.26
C HIS A 18 -15.93 12.34 12.85
N ARG A 19 -15.23 11.49 12.10
CA ARG A 19 -13.98 10.88 12.56
C ARG A 19 -12.78 11.68 12.06
N SER A 20 -11.74 11.73 12.87
CA SER A 20 -10.44 12.26 12.47
C SER A 20 -9.64 11.29 11.57
N VAL A 21 -10.15 10.05 11.38
CA VAL A 21 -9.50 9.01 10.60
C VAL A 21 -10.55 8.29 9.73
N TYR A 22 -10.28 8.21 8.45
CA TYR A 22 -11.13 7.56 7.44
C TYR A 22 -10.42 6.36 6.86
N LEU A 23 -11.15 5.28 6.64
CA LEU A 23 -10.67 4.06 6.00
C LEU A 23 -11.47 3.80 4.73
N GLN A 24 -10.75 3.52 3.65
CA GLN A 24 -11.33 3.20 2.35
C GLN A 24 -10.62 1.99 1.75
N PHE A 25 -11.40 1.03 1.28
CA PHE A 25 -10.92 -0.11 0.51
C PHE A 25 -11.27 0.05 -0.97
N SER A 26 -10.44 -0.48 -1.85
CA SER A 26 -10.78 -0.59 -3.29
C SER A 26 -11.94 -1.55 -3.53
N ASP A 27 -12.19 -2.49 -2.63
CA ASP A 27 -13.40 -3.32 -2.62
C ASP A 27 -14.51 -2.58 -1.85
N ALA A 28 -15.50 -2.07 -2.60
CA ALA A 28 -16.60 -1.31 -2.04
C ALA A 28 -17.44 -2.11 -1.00
N SER A 29 -17.45 -3.44 -1.07
CA SER A 29 -18.21 -4.29 -0.15
C SER A 29 -17.65 -4.23 1.29
N LEU A 30 -16.37 -3.91 1.45
CA LEU A 30 -15.72 -3.78 2.75
C LEU A 30 -15.96 -2.42 3.41
N ASN A 31 -16.19 -1.37 2.63
CA ASN A 31 -16.32 0.01 3.13
C ASN A 31 -17.52 0.21 4.06
N SER A 32 -18.59 -0.60 3.88
CA SER A 32 -19.78 -0.56 4.75
C SER A 32 -19.71 -1.49 5.96
N GLN A 33 -18.70 -2.37 6.02
CA GLN A 33 -18.64 -3.42 7.03
C GLN A 33 -17.49 -3.26 8.01
N VAL A 34 -16.42 -2.53 7.61
CA VAL A 34 -15.17 -2.48 8.36
C VAL A 34 -14.82 -1.04 8.71
N PHE A 35 -14.58 -0.79 9.98
CA PHE A 35 -14.29 0.53 10.53
C PHE A 35 -12.92 0.55 11.17
N LEU A 36 -12.08 1.53 10.85
CA LEU A 36 -10.77 1.68 11.46
C LEU A 36 -10.89 2.19 12.91
N GLN A 37 -10.22 1.51 13.82
CA GLN A 37 -10.05 1.93 15.20
C GLN A 37 -8.67 2.55 15.41
N ARG A 38 -7.61 1.94 14.88
CA ARG A 38 -6.22 2.38 15.04
C ARG A 38 -5.38 2.02 13.82
N ILE A 39 -4.46 2.89 13.50
CA ILE A 39 -3.35 2.60 12.59
C ILE A 39 -2.04 2.74 13.36
N ASP A 40 -1.13 1.80 13.13
CA ASP A 40 0.23 1.80 13.68
C ASP A 40 1.18 1.42 12.55
N GLY A 41 2.05 2.34 12.14
CA GLY A 41 2.85 2.14 10.95
C GLY A 41 4.17 2.87 10.98
N GLN A 42 5.02 2.47 10.06
CA GLN A 42 6.34 3.04 9.86
C GLN A 42 6.65 3.14 8.38
N HIS A 43 7.35 4.21 8.03
CA HIS A 43 7.77 4.49 6.68
C HIS A 43 9.23 4.95 6.71
N TYR A 44 10.08 4.24 5.99
CA TYR A 44 11.52 4.50 5.99
C TYR A 44 12.06 4.70 4.59
N LEU A 45 13.05 5.57 4.49
CA LEU A 45 13.87 5.70 3.29
C LEU A 45 14.57 4.36 2.99
N ASN A 46 14.55 3.92 1.74
CA ASN A 46 15.15 2.66 1.27
C ASN A 46 14.56 1.36 1.84
N GLN A 47 13.38 1.42 2.48
CA GLN A 47 12.73 0.23 3.03
C GLN A 47 11.23 0.16 2.70
N GLY A 48 10.62 1.30 2.35
CA GLY A 48 9.21 1.39 2.09
C GLY A 48 8.35 1.57 3.35
N MET A 49 7.06 1.26 3.22
CA MET A 49 6.05 1.47 4.25
C MET A 49 5.41 0.15 4.68
N THR A 50 5.25 -0.02 5.98
CA THR A 50 4.43 -1.08 6.57
C THR A 50 3.56 -0.52 7.68
N ALA A 51 2.33 -0.99 7.79
CA ALA A 51 1.47 -0.62 8.90
C ALA A 51 0.52 -1.75 9.28
N GLU A 52 -0.03 -1.63 10.47
CA GLU A 52 -1.05 -2.49 11.00
C GLU A 52 -2.31 -1.67 11.26
N LEU A 53 -3.42 -2.12 10.71
CA LEU A 53 -4.73 -1.54 10.94
C LEU A 53 -5.50 -2.44 11.92
N ILE A 54 -5.96 -1.84 13.00
CA ILE A 54 -6.92 -2.47 13.90
C ILE A 54 -8.30 -1.97 13.50
N CYS A 55 -9.13 -2.89 13.04
CA CYS A 55 -10.45 -2.61 12.51
C CYS A 55 -11.52 -3.32 13.33
N LEU A 56 -12.71 -2.74 13.33
CA LEU A 56 -13.91 -3.30 13.94
C LEU A 56 -14.94 -3.58 12.85
N SER A 57 -15.72 -4.63 13.03
CA SER A 57 -16.84 -4.98 12.15
C SER A 57 -17.99 -5.54 12.96
N THR A 58 -19.21 -5.24 12.53
CA THR A 58 -20.42 -5.90 13.05
C THR A 58 -20.62 -7.31 12.44
N ASN A 59 -19.82 -7.65 11.41
CA ASN A 59 -19.84 -8.95 10.77
C ASN A 59 -18.65 -9.80 11.25
N ALA A 60 -18.92 -10.81 12.07
CA ALA A 60 -17.91 -11.73 12.57
C ALA A 60 -17.45 -12.79 11.56
N HIS A 61 -18.06 -12.83 10.38
CA HIS A 61 -17.84 -13.90 9.41
C HIS A 61 -17.26 -13.43 8.08
N ILE A 62 -16.55 -12.28 8.05
CA ILE A 62 -15.85 -11.82 6.84
C ILE A 62 -14.70 -12.80 6.57
N PRO A 63 -14.67 -13.48 5.41
CA PRO A 63 -13.57 -14.38 5.09
C PRO A 63 -12.25 -13.60 5.02
N LEU A 64 -11.22 -14.00 5.76
CA LEU A 64 -9.95 -13.28 5.82
C LEU A 64 -9.28 -13.12 4.45
N LYS A 65 -9.47 -14.09 3.56
CA LYS A 65 -8.96 -14.04 2.18
C LYS A 65 -9.53 -12.88 1.36
N THR A 66 -10.72 -12.37 1.71
CA THR A 66 -11.34 -11.22 1.02
C THR A 66 -10.53 -9.94 1.19
N PHE A 67 -9.77 -9.83 2.28
CA PHE A 67 -8.91 -8.67 2.51
C PHE A 67 -7.60 -8.72 1.71
N ILE A 68 -7.06 -9.92 1.44
CA ILE A 68 -5.71 -10.07 0.89
C ILE A 68 -5.64 -9.54 -0.54
N GLY A 69 -4.69 -8.63 -0.80
CA GLY A 69 -4.49 -8.00 -2.08
C GLY A 69 -5.42 -6.81 -2.36
N VAL A 70 -6.28 -6.45 -1.43
CA VAL A 70 -7.12 -5.26 -1.56
C VAL A 70 -6.27 -4.02 -1.28
N GLN A 71 -6.40 -2.99 -2.11
CA GLN A 71 -5.81 -1.69 -1.84
C GLN A 71 -6.62 -0.97 -0.76
N VAL A 72 -5.92 -0.26 0.09
CA VAL A 72 -6.52 0.47 1.20
C VAL A 72 -5.90 1.85 1.31
N ALA A 73 -6.73 2.84 1.62
CA ALA A 73 -6.30 4.18 1.97
C ALA A 73 -6.81 4.54 3.37
N VAL A 74 -5.96 5.14 4.15
CA VAL A 74 -6.26 5.71 5.46
C VAL A 74 -5.98 7.21 5.41
N ASP A 75 -7.01 8.02 5.59
CA ASP A 75 -6.92 9.47 5.64
C ASP A 75 -7.04 9.95 7.08
N GLN A 76 -6.05 10.67 7.55
CA GLN A 76 -6.00 11.27 8.87
C GLN A 76 -6.13 12.78 8.75
N VAL A 77 -7.02 13.39 9.54
CA VAL A 77 -7.14 14.85 9.62
C VAL A 77 -5.98 15.40 10.43
N THR A 78 -5.21 16.30 9.83
CA THR A 78 -4.12 17.00 10.51
C THR A 78 -4.66 18.17 11.35
N ASP A 79 -3.84 18.68 12.26
CA ASP A 79 -4.18 19.86 13.09
C ASP A 79 -4.54 21.10 12.26
N ARG A 80 -4.10 21.14 11.00
CA ARG A 80 -4.41 22.24 10.06
C ARG A 80 -5.67 22.00 9.24
N GLY A 81 -6.40 20.90 9.48
CA GLY A 81 -7.61 20.52 8.74
C GLY A 81 -7.34 19.93 7.35
N SER A 82 -6.08 19.70 6.98
CA SER A 82 -5.72 18.95 5.79
C SER A 82 -5.73 17.44 6.08
N PHE A 83 -5.74 16.63 5.01
CA PHE A 83 -5.64 15.18 5.16
C PHE A 83 -4.20 14.71 4.95
N PHE A 84 -3.77 13.79 5.80
CA PHE A 84 -2.58 12.97 5.59
C PHE A 84 -3.05 11.58 5.18
N ARG A 85 -2.71 11.15 3.96
CA ARG A 85 -3.09 9.85 3.42
C ARG A 85 -1.96 8.85 3.58
N THR A 86 -2.31 7.63 3.96
CA THR A 86 -1.45 6.46 3.90
C THR A 86 -2.16 5.41 3.07
N THR A 87 -1.57 5.00 1.95
CA THR A 87 -2.12 3.93 1.11
C THR A 87 -1.26 2.68 1.19
N GLY A 88 -1.83 1.55 0.82
CA GLY A 88 -1.10 0.29 0.76
C GLY A 88 -1.93 -0.84 0.21
N ILE A 89 -1.32 -2.02 0.20
CA ILE A 89 -1.95 -3.29 -0.14
C ILE A 89 -2.05 -4.13 1.12
N ILE A 90 -3.19 -4.75 1.36
CA ILE A 90 -3.36 -5.66 2.49
C ILE A 90 -2.59 -6.95 2.19
N THR A 91 -1.59 -7.23 2.99
CA THR A 91 -0.68 -8.37 2.87
C THR A 91 -0.95 -9.47 3.86
N GLY A 92 -1.70 -9.16 4.93
CA GLY A 92 -2.10 -10.11 5.97
C GLY A 92 -3.40 -9.69 6.64
N ALA A 93 -4.18 -10.66 7.05
CA ALA A 93 -5.41 -10.45 7.81
C ALA A 93 -5.56 -11.50 8.89
N SER A 94 -6.02 -11.10 10.07
CA SER A 94 -6.38 -11.99 11.16
C SER A 94 -7.59 -11.47 11.88
N GLN A 95 -8.37 -12.39 12.43
CA GLN A 95 -9.53 -12.09 13.27
C GLN A 95 -9.11 -12.17 14.74
N GLY A 96 -9.49 -11.17 15.50
CA GLY A 96 -9.28 -11.11 16.94
C GLY A 96 -10.53 -11.50 17.72
N GLN A 97 -10.67 -10.91 18.90
CA GLN A 97 -11.80 -11.16 19.79
C GLN A 97 -13.10 -10.56 19.24
N SER A 98 -14.22 -11.18 19.62
CA SER A 98 -15.56 -10.66 19.39
C SER A 98 -16.30 -10.60 20.72
N ASP A 99 -17.01 -9.52 20.96
CA ASP A 99 -17.86 -9.33 22.13
C ASP A 99 -19.34 -9.67 21.85
N GLY A 100 -19.60 -10.21 20.65
CA GLY A 100 -20.95 -10.54 20.17
C GLY A 100 -21.61 -9.39 19.37
N ALA A 101 -21.21 -8.15 19.57
CA ALA A 101 -21.68 -7.00 18.80
C ALA A 101 -20.64 -6.57 17.76
N LEU A 102 -19.38 -6.51 18.15
CA LEU A 102 -18.26 -6.13 17.29
C LEU A 102 -17.18 -7.20 17.29
N THR A 103 -16.58 -7.38 16.14
CA THR A 103 -15.44 -8.30 15.94
C THR A 103 -14.21 -7.48 15.49
N LEU A 104 -13.11 -7.76 16.12
CA LEU A 104 -11.83 -7.14 15.79
C LEU A 104 -11.18 -7.86 14.61
N TYR A 105 -10.74 -7.08 13.63
CA TYR A 105 -9.91 -7.52 12.51
C TYR A 105 -8.60 -6.75 12.54
N LYS A 106 -7.51 -7.48 12.36
CA LYS A 106 -6.17 -6.95 12.30
C LYS A 106 -5.64 -7.15 10.88
N LEU A 107 -5.35 -6.05 10.18
CA LEU A 107 -4.92 -6.06 8.80
C LEU A 107 -3.49 -5.52 8.72
N ALA A 108 -2.59 -6.31 8.17
CA ALA A 108 -1.24 -5.84 7.84
C ALA A 108 -1.26 -5.25 6.44
N ILE A 109 -0.73 -4.05 6.30
CA ILE A 109 -0.58 -3.36 5.02
C ILE A 109 0.89 -3.08 4.72
N SER A 110 1.22 -3.07 3.45
CA SER A 110 2.54 -2.70 2.95
C SER A 110 2.39 -1.89 1.68
N ASP A 111 3.41 -1.13 1.33
CA ASP A 111 3.48 -0.52 0.01
C ASP A 111 3.59 -1.57 -1.11
N PRO A 112 3.34 -1.19 -2.38
CA PRO A 112 3.31 -2.14 -3.48
C PRO A 112 4.64 -2.83 -3.78
N THR A 113 5.78 -2.31 -3.31
CA THR A 113 7.09 -2.97 -3.51
C THR A 113 7.17 -4.32 -2.79
N TYR A 114 6.28 -4.55 -1.81
CA TYR A 114 6.09 -5.85 -1.18
C TYR A 114 5.87 -6.98 -2.20
N LEU A 115 5.21 -6.70 -3.31
CA LEU A 115 4.96 -7.69 -4.35
C LEU A 115 6.26 -8.18 -5.00
N TRP A 116 7.31 -7.36 -5.04
CA TRP A 116 8.62 -7.74 -5.58
C TRP A 116 9.30 -8.85 -4.78
N HIS A 117 8.97 -9.02 -3.50
CA HIS A 117 9.44 -10.16 -2.70
C HIS A 117 8.83 -11.50 -3.13
N LYS A 118 7.70 -11.48 -3.85
CA LYS A 118 6.97 -12.68 -4.25
C LYS A 118 7.52 -13.36 -5.52
N ARG A 119 8.42 -12.71 -6.24
CA ARG A 119 9.05 -13.27 -7.42
C ARG A 119 10.56 -13.37 -7.23
N ARG A 120 11.09 -14.58 -7.30
CA ARG A 120 12.53 -14.84 -7.37
C ARG A 120 12.89 -15.19 -8.82
N ASN A 121 14.07 -14.75 -9.27
CA ASN A 121 14.50 -14.98 -10.64
C ASN A 121 16.01 -15.19 -10.74
N SER A 122 16.42 -15.84 -11.86
CA SER A 122 17.82 -15.95 -12.27
C SER A 122 17.91 -15.54 -13.73
N ARG A 123 18.53 -14.38 -14.01
CA ARG A 123 18.64 -13.81 -15.34
C ARG A 123 19.80 -12.84 -15.45
N VAL A 124 20.17 -12.52 -16.67
CA VAL A 124 21.25 -11.58 -16.98
C VAL A 124 20.69 -10.42 -17.80
N PHE A 125 21.06 -9.21 -17.43
CA PHE A 125 20.84 -8.00 -18.21
C PHE A 125 22.16 -7.62 -18.89
N MET A 126 22.15 -7.54 -20.22
CA MET A 126 23.34 -7.24 -21.02
C MET A 126 23.30 -5.76 -21.47
N ASN A 127 24.42 -5.06 -21.31
CA ASN A 127 24.63 -3.70 -21.76
C ASN A 127 23.48 -2.75 -21.28
N LYS A 128 23.23 -2.75 -19.97
CA LYS A 128 22.18 -1.97 -19.33
C LYS A 128 22.71 -1.17 -18.15
N SER A 129 22.21 0.05 -18.03
CA SER A 129 22.37 0.89 -16.82
C SER A 129 21.39 0.47 -15.73
N VAL A 130 21.64 0.90 -14.50
CA VAL A 130 20.72 0.68 -13.36
C VAL A 130 19.33 1.23 -13.65
N LYS A 131 19.25 2.39 -14.29
CA LYS A 131 17.98 3.04 -14.65
C LYS A 131 17.17 2.18 -15.62
N GLU A 132 17.79 1.72 -16.71
CA GLU A 132 17.12 0.86 -17.69
C GLU A 132 16.67 -0.48 -17.08
N ILE A 133 17.46 -1.08 -16.19
CA ILE A 133 17.08 -2.32 -15.48
C ILE A 133 15.86 -2.08 -14.59
N SER A 134 15.83 -0.96 -13.88
CA SER A 134 14.70 -0.59 -13.02
C SER A 134 13.41 -0.39 -13.84
N GLU A 135 13.50 0.31 -14.95
CA GLU A 135 12.37 0.50 -15.89
C GLU A 135 11.85 -0.82 -16.46
N ILE A 136 12.75 -1.71 -16.88
CA ILE A 136 12.39 -3.04 -17.42
C ILE A 136 11.62 -3.85 -16.38
N LEU A 137 12.14 -3.93 -15.16
CA LEU A 137 11.49 -4.67 -14.09
C LEU A 137 10.13 -4.08 -13.71
N PHE A 138 10.06 -2.77 -13.62
CA PHE A 138 8.84 -2.07 -13.32
C PHE A 138 7.75 -2.33 -14.37
N GLN A 139 8.10 -2.21 -15.66
CA GLN A 139 7.20 -2.48 -16.78
C GLN A 139 6.73 -3.95 -16.81
N GLU A 140 7.64 -4.89 -16.52
CA GLU A 140 7.26 -6.30 -16.41
C GLU A 140 6.20 -6.53 -15.31
N TRP A 141 6.35 -5.89 -14.17
CA TRP A 141 5.39 -6.00 -13.09
C TRP A 141 4.06 -5.34 -13.42
N GLN A 142 4.09 -4.17 -14.07
CA GLN A 142 2.87 -3.52 -14.57
C GLN A 142 2.10 -4.42 -15.55
N GLY A 143 2.81 -5.09 -16.45
CA GLY A 143 2.18 -6.00 -17.42
C GLY A 143 1.64 -7.31 -16.83
N LYS A 144 2.20 -7.76 -15.69
CA LYS A 144 1.86 -9.05 -15.09
C LYS A 144 0.89 -8.98 -13.92
N SER A 145 0.84 -7.85 -13.21
CA SER A 145 0.02 -7.69 -12.02
C SER A 145 -0.85 -6.44 -12.12
N PRO A 146 -2.15 -6.61 -12.38
CA PRO A 146 -3.10 -5.49 -12.36
C PRO A 146 -3.08 -4.72 -11.04
N LEU A 147 -2.93 -5.44 -9.91
CA LEU A 147 -2.80 -4.86 -8.60
C LEU A 147 -1.59 -3.93 -8.51
N PHE A 148 -0.43 -4.38 -8.98
CA PHE A 148 0.78 -3.55 -9.00
C PHE A 148 0.63 -2.34 -9.91
N ALA A 149 0.07 -2.54 -11.11
CA ALA A 149 -0.15 -1.48 -12.09
C ALA A 149 -1.05 -0.36 -11.59
N SER A 150 -2.06 -0.70 -10.79
CA SER A 150 -2.97 0.28 -10.18
C SER A 150 -2.44 0.91 -8.89
N SER A 151 -1.41 0.31 -8.27
CA SER A 151 -0.94 0.71 -6.94
C SER A 151 0.34 1.55 -6.95
N LEU A 152 1.16 1.44 -8.00
CA LEU A 152 2.49 2.07 -8.01
C LEU A 152 2.83 2.67 -9.36
N THR A 153 3.39 3.87 -9.34
CA THR A 153 4.03 4.53 -10.47
C THR A 153 5.51 4.73 -10.20
N LEU A 154 6.32 4.79 -11.27
CA LEU A 154 7.76 5.01 -11.18
C LEU A 154 8.08 6.45 -11.59
N ASP A 155 8.76 7.17 -10.72
CA ASP A 155 9.25 8.53 -10.98
C ASP A 155 10.78 8.56 -10.88
N LEU A 156 11.44 8.59 -12.02
CA LEU A 156 12.89 8.66 -12.12
C LEU A 156 13.42 10.09 -12.32
N SER A 157 12.58 11.09 -12.18
CA SER A 157 12.96 12.51 -12.40
C SER A 157 14.04 13.00 -11.44
N GLY A 158 14.18 12.36 -10.27
CA GLY A 158 15.23 12.62 -9.30
C GLY A 158 16.61 12.12 -9.73
N LEU A 159 16.69 11.18 -10.66
CA LEU A 159 17.94 10.60 -11.14
C LEU A 159 18.54 11.47 -12.24
N LYS A 160 19.28 12.51 -11.83
CA LYS A 160 19.88 13.50 -12.75
C LYS A 160 21.25 13.10 -13.29
N GLN A 161 21.88 12.09 -12.68
CA GLN A 161 23.20 11.62 -13.07
C GLN A 161 23.11 10.65 -14.24
N THR A 162 24.18 10.55 -15.01
CA THR A 162 24.37 9.48 -15.99
C THR A 162 24.93 8.26 -15.25
N TYR A 163 24.26 7.13 -15.42
CA TYR A 163 24.67 5.86 -14.83
C TYR A 163 25.39 5.00 -15.86
N ASP A 164 26.48 4.35 -15.46
CA ASP A 164 27.29 3.53 -16.33
C ASP A 164 26.50 2.36 -16.91
N VAL A 165 26.70 2.15 -18.20
CA VAL A 165 26.19 0.95 -18.89
C VAL A 165 27.13 -0.22 -18.55
N ARG A 166 26.62 -1.21 -17.82
CA ARG A 166 27.38 -2.38 -17.41
C ARG A 166 27.33 -3.46 -18.50
N PRO A 167 28.44 -4.12 -18.83
CA PRO A 167 28.47 -5.21 -19.81
C PRO A 167 27.46 -6.30 -19.48
N PHE A 168 27.33 -6.66 -18.20
CA PHE A 168 26.28 -7.55 -17.70
C PHE A 168 25.98 -7.27 -16.23
N VAL A 169 24.73 -7.51 -15.84
CA VAL A 169 24.27 -7.50 -14.45
C VAL A 169 23.45 -8.76 -14.23
N MET A 170 23.79 -9.53 -13.21
CA MET A 170 23.12 -10.80 -12.92
C MET A 170 22.18 -10.67 -11.73
N GLN A 171 20.96 -11.11 -11.89
CA GLN A 171 20.05 -11.52 -10.82
C GLN A 171 20.21 -13.02 -10.66
N LEU A 172 20.61 -13.51 -9.49
CA LEU A 172 20.86 -14.94 -9.26
C LEU A 172 20.08 -15.44 -8.05
N ASN A 173 18.97 -16.11 -8.29
CA ASN A 173 18.10 -16.71 -7.27
C ASN A 173 17.76 -15.73 -6.12
N GLU A 174 17.59 -14.47 -6.44
CA GLU A 174 17.20 -13.41 -5.50
C GLU A 174 15.82 -12.86 -5.87
N SER A 175 15.11 -12.25 -4.90
CA SER A 175 13.85 -11.58 -5.19
C SER A 175 14.08 -10.33 -6.03
N ASP A 176 13.04 -9.89 -6.75
CA ASP A 176 13.16 -8.63 -7.51
C ASP A 176 13.41 -7.45 -6.57
N TYR A 177 12.87 -7.50 -5.35
CA TYR A 177 13.15 -6.51 -4.32
C TYR A 177 14.62 -6.47 -3.92
N ASP A 178 15.19 -7.64 -3.56
CA ASP A 178 16.59 -7.73 -3.15
C ASP A 178 17.52 -7.31 -4.29
N PHE A 179 17.20 -7.73 -5.52
CA PHE A 179 17.97 -7.37 -6.71
C PHE A 179 17.99 -5.86 -6.95
N LEU A 180 16.79 -5.23 -7.02
CA LEU A 180 16.69 -3.78 -7.27
C LEU A 180 17.33 -2.97 -6.16
N THR A 181 17.05 -3.28 -4.91
CA THR A 181 17.59 -2.53 -3.76
C THR A 181 19.10 -2.67 -3.65
N ARG A 182 19.65 -3.86 -3.94
CA ARG A 182 21.10 -4.08 -4.04
C ARG A 182 21.73 -3.25 -5.17
N LEU A 183 21.08 -3.24 -6.33
CA LEU A 183 21.55 -2.50 -7.50
C LEU A 183 21.53 -1.00 -7.24
N TRP A 184 20.44 -0.46 -6.69
CA TRP A 184 20.33 0.96 -6.33
C TRP A 184 21.36 1.37 -5.29
N ARG A 185 21.55 0.55 -4.25
CA ARG A 185 22.55 0.80 -3.23
C ARG A 185 23.98 0.86 -3.80
N SER A 186 24.30 0.00 -4.80
CA SER A 186 25.62 0.01 -5.45
C SER A 186 25.90 1.29 -6.25
N GLU A 187 24.86 2.00 -6.66
CA GLU A 187 24.93 3.27 -7.39
C GLU A 187 24.71 4.51 -6.49
N GLY A 188 24.54 4.30 -5.18
CA GLY A 188 24.24 5.38 -4.25
C GLY A 188 22.84 5.98 -4.42
N ILE A 189 21.91 5.24 -5.05
CA ILE A 189 20.51 5.66 -5.23
C ILE A 189 19.74 5.38 -3.95
N SER A 190 19.11 6.42 -3.42
CA SER A 190 18.10 6.31 -2.36
C SER A 190 16.71 6.41 -2.96
N TRP A 191 15.77 5.72 -2.37
CA TRP A 191 14.39 5.68 -2.84
C TRP A 191 13.40 5.80 -1.70
N LEU A 192 12.22 6.28 -2.03
CA LEU A 192 11.09 6.35 -1.11
C LEU A 192 9.78 6.09 -1.85
N ILE A 193 8.78 5.68 -1.11
CA ILE A 193 7.41 5.62 -1.58
C ILE A 193 6.71 6.90 -1.15
N ASP A 194 6.18 7.63 -2.11
CA ASP A 194 5.48 8.88 -1.87
C ASP A 194 4.00 8.71 -2.19
N GLU A 195 3.15 9.32 -1.36
CA GLU A 195 1.71 9.29 -1.58
C GLU A 195 1.33 10.23 -2.72
N ALA A 196 0.27 9.90 -3.43
CA ALA A 196 -0.29 10.81 -4.41
C ALA A 196 -0.80 12.08 -3.70
N GLU A 197 -0.50 13.24 -4.30
CA GLU A 197 -0.99 14.51 -3.76
C GLU A 197 -2.53 14.51 -3.71
N LEU A 198 -3.06 14.74 -2.52
CA LEU A 198 -4.49 14.96 -2.32
C LEU A 198 -4.82 16.38 -2.79
N THR A 199 -5.26 16.52 -4.02
CA THR A 199 -5.92 17.74 -4.44
C THR A 199 -7.30 17.78 -3.78
N VAL A 200 -7.39 18.55 -2.68
CA VAL A 200 -8.61 18.95 -1.97
C VAL A 200 -9.72 17.88 -1.89
N ALA A 201 -10.11 17.57 -0.68
CA ALA A 201 -11.32 16.90 -0.13
C ALA A 201 -12.41 16.28 -1.06
N SER A 202 -12.41 16.53 -2.34
CA SER A 202 -13.47 16.14 -3.27
C SER A 202 -13.33 14.73 -3.86
N ASN A 203 -12.21 14.02 -3.66
CA ASN A 203 -11.96 12.70 -4.25
C ASN A 203 -11.41 11.70 -3.23
N MET A 204 -12.09 11.55 -2.10
CA MET A 204 -11.82 10.45 -1.18
C MET A 204 -12.22 9.08 -1.78
N ASP A 205 -12.95 9.09 -2.90
CA ASP A 205 -13.53 7.88 -3.50
C ASP A 205 -12.54 7.07 -4.37
N ASN A 206 -11.37 7.63 -4.70
CA ASN A 206 -10.39 6.93 -5.53
C ASN A 206 -9.03 6.82 -4.85
N ILE A 207 -8.62 5.58 -4.60
CA ILE A 207 -7.25 5.28 -4.16
C ILE A 207 -6.32 5.50 -5.35
N GLN A 208 -5.47 6.51 -5.26
CA GLN A 208 -4.48 6.83 -6.29
C GLN A 208 -3.23 5.98 -6.11
N PRO A 209 -2.50 5.64 -7.20
CA PRO A 209 -1.24 4.93 -7.09
C PRO A 209 -0.19 5.76 -6.36
N GLN A 210 0.56 5.10 -5.49
CA GLN A 210 1.76 5.67 -4.87
C GLN A 210 2.86 5.91 -5.92
N LYS A 211 3.84 6.73 -5.60
CA LYS A 211 5.02 6.99 -6.44
C LYS A 211 6.26 6.40 -5.79
N LEU A 212 6.98 5.58 -6.53
CA LEU A 212 8.36 5.23 -6.21
C LEU A 212 9.28 6.31 -6.79
N ARG A 213 9.98 7.04 -5.94
CA ARG A 213 10.96 8.08 -6.29
C ARG A 213 12.35 7.72 -5.82
#